data_a5ec8c51a02ff48fdc37516fb872236e
#
_entry.id   a5ec8c51a02ff48fdc37516fb872236e
#
_cell.length_a   1.000
_cell.length_b   1.000
_cell.length_c   1.000
_cell.angle_alpha   90.00
_cell.angle_beta   90.00
_cell.angle_gamma   90.00
#
_symmetry.space_group_name_H-M   'P 1'
#
loop_
_entity.id
_entity.type
_entity.pdbx_description
1 polymer ?
#
loop_
_entity_poly.entity_id
_entity_poly.type
_entity_poly.pdbx_seq_one_letter_code
_entity_poly.pdbx_strand_id
1 'polypeptide(L)'
;MGHRGHMRHGSLQFWPRKRAAKVLPSASFKTLSRNDIGLLGFIGYKVGMASAYVRDNRNNSLTKGQRITIPVTIIEFPTVKIFSTRFYKNGRVMGEILNSNIDKEVKKKVKVPKEVKKKIDDVSVNDYDDLRVILYSQVKKTGIKKKPDMIEVALSGSKEEKINFVKENASKEISVKEFMNDEFLKTGLIDIRGVTVGKGLQGPTKRFGLKLRSHKSEKGVRGPGSGGPWHPARVEYTQPMAGQRGYFTRVITNGKVLKVSSVDEDDINSGKGFKKYGMIKNDYILVHGSVTGPSKRPLFFTMPARSSKNQTKKNFEFIELR
;
A
#
# COMPACT_ATOMS: atom_id res chain seq x y z
N MET A 1 -2.47 35.49 5.65
CA MET A 1 -2.04 35.66 4.26
C MET A 1 -0.56 35.81 4.20
N GLY A 2 0.06 35.23 3.16
CA GLY A 2 1.48 35.46 2.97
C GLY A 2 1.74 36.88 2.48
N HIS A 3 2.79 37.51 3.00
CA HIS A 3 3.35 38.68 2.37
C HIS A 3 3.88 38.32 0.98
N ARG A 4 4.08 39.30 0.10
CA ARG A 4 4.73 39.12 -1.21
C ARG A 4 6.06 38.38 -1.01
N GLY A 5 6.23 37.24 -1.69
CA GLY A 5 7.40 36.35 -1.49
C GLY A 5 7.28 35.32 -0.37
N HIS A 6 6.22 35.29 0.41
CA HIS A 6 6.02 34.24 1.42
C HIS A 6 5.60 32.94 0.79
N MET A 7 6.25 31.83 1.18
CA MET A 7 5.93 30.51 0.68
C MET A 7 4.51 30.09 1.09
N ARG A 8 3.83 29.40 0.18
CA ARG A 8 2.54 28.82 0.42
C ARG A 8 2.60 27.71 1.48
N HIS A 9 1.63 27.66 2.36
CA HIS A 9 1.50 26.61 3.37
C HIS A 9 0.86 25.34 2.78
N GLY A 10 1.61 24.27 2.70
CA GLY A 10 1.19 22.97 2.22
C GLY A 10 1.21 22.82 0.69
N SER A 11 1.39 21.60 0.21
CA SER A 11 1.40 21.27 -1.21
C SER A 11 0.00 21.25 -1.80
N LEU A 12 -0.17 21.77 -3.03
CA LEU A 12 -1.40 21.64 -3.81
C LEU A 12 -1.57 20.25 -4.42
N GLN A 13 -0.49 19.47 -4.55
CA GLN A 13 -0.52 18.12 -5.11
C GLN A 13 -1.51 17.19 -4.37
N PHE A 14 -1.70 17.41 -3.07
CA PHE A 14 -2.57 16.60 -2.22
C PHE A 14 -3.83 17.35 -1.78
N TRP A 15 -4.47 18.05 -2.69
CA TRP A 15 -5.74 18.70 -2.51
C TRP A 15 -6.83 17.99 -3.33
N PRO A 16 -8.08 18.04 -2.87
CA PRO A 16 -8.55 18.44 -1.53
C PRO A 16 -8.11 17.44 -0.46
N ARG A 17 -7.87 17.92 0.78
CA ARG A 17 -7.51 17.08 1.93
C ARG A 17 -8.75 16.41 2.51
N LYS A 18 -9.21 15.35 1.87
CA LYS A 18 -10.38 14.57 2.27
C LYS A 18 -9.97 13.27 2.96
N ARG A 19 -10.83 12.77 3.82
CA ARG A 19 -10.74 11.42 4.39
C ARG A 19 -10.76 10.38 3.27
N ALA A 20 -9.90 9.38 3.34
CA ALA A 20 -9.85 8.31 2.37
C ALA A 20 -11.18 7.54 2.31
N ALA A 21 -11.69 7.27 1.12
CA ALA A 21 -12.93 6.53 0.92
C ALA A 21 -12.78 5.03 1.22
N LYS A 22 -11.60 4.47 0.96
CA LYS A 22 -11.28 3.05 1.17
C LYS A 22 -10.09 2.90 2.11
N VAL A 23 -10.13 1.88 2.98
CA VAL A 23 -9.02 1.55 3.89
C VAL A 23 -7.85 0.96 3.11
N LEU A 24 -8.13 0.12 2.11
CA LEU A 24 -7.16 -0.45 1.19
C LEU A 24 -7.24 0.33 -0.14
N PRO A 25 -6.25 1.17 -0.46
CA PRO A 25 -6.25 1.94 -1.70
C PRO A 25 -6.05 1.07 -2.93
N SER A 26 -6.70 1.42 -4.03
CA SER A 26 -6.46 0.81 -5.35
C SER A 26 -5.24 1.45 -6.04
N ALA A 27 -4.71 0.77 -7.05
CA ALA A 27 -3.68 1.28 -7.95
C ALA A 27 -4.23 1.47 -9.36
N SER A 28 -3.59 2.34 -10.13
CA SER A 28 -3.73 2.33 -11.59
C SER A 28 -2.71 1.35 -12.16
N PHE A 29 -3.18 0.40 -12.96
CA PHE A 29 -2.32 -0.63 -13.55
C PHE A 29 -1.84 -0.27 -14.97
N LYS A 30 -2.28 0.87 -15.52
CA LYS A 30 -1.94 1.28 -16.90
C LYS A 30 -0.43 1.45 -17.15
N THR A 31 0.31 1.83 -16.12
CA THR A 31 1.76 2.09 -16.20
C THR A 31 2.61 1.01 -15.54
N LEU A 32 1.97 -0.03 -15.02
CA LEU A 32 2.66 -1.14 -14.40
C LEU A 32 2.82 -2.25 -15.43
N SER A 33 4.04 -2.64 -15.67
CA SER A 33 4.42 -3.79 -16.50
C SER A 33 5.32 -4.71 -15.70
N ARG A 34 5.31 -5.96 -16.09
CA ARG A 34 6.15 -7.02 -15.55
C ARG A 34 6.49 -7.93 -16.72
N ASN A 35 7.70 -8.43 -16.81
CA ASN A 35 8.13 -9.30 -17.90
C ASN A 35 7.54 -10.72 -17.76
N ASP A 36 7.32 -11.15 -16.52
CA ASP A 36 6.75 -12.46 -16.22
C ASP A 36 5.25 -12.41 -16.08
N ILE A 37 4.60 -13.56 -16.27
CA ILE A 37 3.18 -13.76 -15.99
C ILE A 37 2.95 -13.74 -14.50
N GLY A 38 1.99 -12.94 -14.03
CA GLY A 38 1.64 -12.93 -12.62
C GLY A 38 0.85 -11.70 -12.18
N LEU A 39 0.63 -11.61 -10.89
CA LEU A 39 -0.08 -10.51 -10.25
C LEU A 39 0.73 -9.22 -10.31
N LEU A 40 0.09 -8.09 -10.63
CA LEU A 40 0.71 -6.76 -10.56
C LEU A 40 0.55 -6.10 -9.19
N GLY A 41 -0.01 -6.78 -8.22
CA GLY A 41 -0.13 -6.26 -6.87
C GLY A 41 -0.50 -7.31 -5.84
N PHE A 42 -0.21 -7.01 -4.57
CA PHE A 42 -0.41 -7.91 -3.44
C PHE A 42 -0.90 -7.17 -2.18
N ILE A 43 -1.50 -7.90 -1.23
CA ILE A 43 -2.03 -7.35 0.02
C ILE A 43 -1.13 -7.77 1.18
N GLY A 44 -0.66 -6.80 1.97
CA GLY A 44 0.07 -7.07 3.21
C GLY A 44 -0.45 -6.22 4.38
N TYR A 45 0.01 -6.52 5.58
CA TYR A 45 -0.41 -5.89 6.82
C TYR A 45 0.79 -5.34 7.58
N LYS A 46 0.74 -4.06 7.93
CA LYS A 46 1.80 -3.44 8.72
C LYS A 46 1.82 -4.06 10.13
N VAL A 47 2.95 -4.63 10.49
CA VAL A 47 3.21 -5.14 11.85
C VAL A 47 3.63 -4.00 12.76
N GLY A 48 4.77 -3.38 12.46
CA GLY A 48 5.36 -2.34 13.26
C GLY A 48 6.63 -1.80 12.64
N MET A 49 7.40 -1.09 13.44
CA MET A 49 8.73 -0.65 13.08
C MET A 49 9.73 -1.19 14.10
N ALA A 50 10.91 -1.47 13.62
CA ALA A 50 12.06 -1.93 14.39
C ALA A 50 13.33 -1.28 13.85
N SER A 51 14.46 -1.53 14.48
CA SER A 51 15.78 -1.22 13.95
C SER A 51 16.41 -2.51 13.43
N ALA A 52 17.14 -2.42 12.33
CA ALA A 52 17.89 -3.54 11.80
C ALA A 52 19.37 -3.20 11.72
N TYR A 53 20.19 -4.15 12.07
CA TYR A 53 21.61 -4.09 11.77
C TYR A 53 21.85 -4.59 10.37
N VAL A 54 22.54 -3.81 9.57
CA VAL A 54 22.89 -4.13 8.19
C VAL A 54 24.35 -3.78 7.92
N ARG A 55 24.99 -4.53 7.01
CA ARG A 55 26.27 -4.12 6.45
C ARG A 55 26.02 -3.23 5.25
N ASP A 56 26.68 -2.09 5.21
CA ASP A 56 26.57 -1.14 4.11
C ASP A 56 27.48 -1.55 2.95
N ASN A 57 26.91 -2.09 1.89
CA ASN A 57 27.63 -2.52 0.69
C ASN A 57 27.53 -1.49 -0.47
N ARG A 58 27.19 -0.23 -0.18
CA ARG A 58 27.13 0.84 -1.18
C ARG A 58 28.54 1.26 -1.61
N ASN A 59 28.77 1.36 -2.92
CA ASN A 59 30.12 1.65 -3.45
C ASN A 59 30.68 3.02 -3.02
N ASN A 60 29.83 4.05 -2.92
CA ASN A 60 30.24 5.43 -2.63
C ASN A 60 29.76 5.89 -1.23
N SER A 61 29.82 5.00 -0.24
CA SER A 61 29.44 5.31 1.14
C SER A 61 30.67 5.43 2.03
N LEU A 62 30.70 6.42 2.92
CA LEU A 62 31.71 6.55 3.96
C LEU A 62 31.66 5.38 4.96
N THR A 63 30.52 4.71 5.06
CA THR A 63 30.29 3.56 5.95
C THR A 63 30.38 2.21 5.23
N LYS A 64 31.01 2.17 4.04
CA LYS A 64 31.15 0.93 3.25
C LYS A 64 31.82 -0.16 4.08
N GLY A 65 31.20 -1.37 4.09
CA GLY A 65 31.69 -2.53 4.85
C GLY A 65 31.38 -2.49 6.36
N GLN A 66 30.94 -1.37 6.89
CA GLN A 66 30.64 -1.23 8.32
C GLN A 66 29.23 -1.73 8.65
N ARG A 67 29.04 -2.21 9.88
CA ARG A 67 27.75 -2.52 10.47
C ARG A 67 27.07 -1.22 10.91
N ILE A 68 25.93 -0.91 10.29
CA ILE A 68 25.12 0.27 10.60
C ILE A 68 23.71 -0.13 11.05
N THR A 69 23.09 0.73 11.83
CA THR A 69 21.68 0.54 12.26
C THR A 69 20.77 1.39 11.40
N ILE A 70 19.75 0.77 10.81
CA ILE A 70 18.76 1.48 10.00
C ILE A 70 17.33 1.18 10.49
N PRO A 71 16.40 2.15 10.35
CA PRO A 71 15.00 1.92 10.68
C PRO A 71 14.35 1.03 9.61
N VAL A 72 13.54 0.07 10.04
CA VAL A 72 12.81 -0.84 9.16
C VAL A 72 11.34 -0.92 9.57
N THR A 73 10.50 -1.16 8.59
CA THR A 73 9.09 -1.53 8.81
C THR A 73 8.90 -3.00 8.46
N ILE A 74 8.29 -3.72 9.37
CA ILE A 74 7.94 -5.13 9.21
C ILE A 74 6.51 -5.19 8.67
N ILE A 75 6.31 -6.03 7.65
CA ILE A 75 5.02 -6.19 6.98
C ILE A 75 4.77 -7.69 6.81
N GLU A 76 3.64 -8.17 7.31
CA GLU A 76 3.21 -9.56 7.18
C GLU A 76 2.32 -9.74 5.95
N PHE A 77 2.53 -10.82 5.23
CA PHE A 77 1.80 -11.19 4.02
C PHE A 77 1.11 -12.54 4.19
N PRO A 78 -0.17 -12.55 4.56
CA PRO A 78 -0.95 -13.77 4.45
C PRO A 78 -1.12 -14.15 2.98
N THR A 79 -1.28 -15.41 2.68
CA THR A 79 -1.62 -15.90 1.36
C THR A 79 -2.91 -15.23 0.85
N VAL A 80 -3.03 -15.09 -0.47
CA VAL A 80 -4.21 -14.55 -1.14
C VAL A 80 -4.85 -15.61 -2.02
N LYS A 81 -6.15 -15.50 -2.25
CA LYS A 81 -6.91 -16.33 -3.20
C LYS A 81 -7.69 -15.45 -4.17
N ILE A 82 -7.98 -15.99 -5.33
CA ILE A 82 -8.81 -15.36 -6.34
C ILE A 82 -10.29 -15.52 -5.95
N PHE A 83 -11.01 -14.40 -5.82
CA PHE A 83 -12.44 -14.36 -5.57
C PHE A 83 -13.24 -14.42 -6.87
N SER A 84 -12.87 -13.57 -7.83
CA SER A 84 -13.54 -13.47 -9.13
C SER A 84 -12.59 -12.94 -10.19
N THR A 85 -12.95 -13.19 -11.43
CA THR A 85 -12.30 -12.69 -12.63
C THR A 85 -13.20 -11.68 -13.32
N ARG A 86 -12.66 -10.49 -13.64
CA ARG A 86 -13.37 -9.42 -14.35
C ARG A 86 -12.84 -9.26 -15.75
N PHE A 87 -13.75 -9.22 -16.69
CA PHE A 87 -13.48 -9.01 -18.12
C PHE A 87 -13.78 -7.56 -18.49
N TYR A 88 -12.82 -6.91 -19.13
CA TYR A 88 -12.90 -5.52 -19.52
C TYR A 88 -12.94 -5.38 -21.04
N LYS A 89 -13.85 -4.53 -21.56
CA LYS A 89 -13.88 -4.09 -22.95
C LYS A 89 -14.04 -2.57 -22.98
N ASN A 90 -13.22 -1.91 -23.78
CA ASN A 90 -13.20 -0.44 -23.86
C ASN A 90 -13.14 0.25 -22.48
N GLY A 91 -12.35 -0.32 -21.54
CA GLY A 91 -12.19 0.21 -20.20
C GLY A 91 -13.37 0.03 -19.24
N ARG A 92 -14.43 -0.66 -19.66
CA ARG A 92 -15.62 -0.97 -18.84
C ARG A 92 -15.67 -2.46 -18.51
N VAL A 93 -16.21 -2.77 -17.33
CA VAL A 93 -16.44 -4.17 -16.93
C VAL A 93 -17.62 -4.71 -17.74
N MET A 94 -17.40 -5.75 -18.53
CA MET A 94 -18.43 -6.45 -19.31
C MET A 94 -19.05 -7.60 -18.52
N GLY A 95 -18.23 -8.29 -17.74
CA GLY A 95 -18.68 -9.43 -16.95
C GLY A 95 -17.75 -9.73 -15.78
N GLU A 96 -18.27 -10.47 -14.83
CA GLU A 96 -17.52 -10.98 -13.68
C GLU A 96 -17.91 -12.44 -13.47
N ILE A 97 -16.92 -13.30 -13.34
CA ILE A 97 -17.08 -14.73 -13.05
C ILE A 97 -16.50 -15.00 -11.67
N LEU A 98 -17.32 -15.55 -10.79
CA LEU A 98 -16.93 -15.95 -9.45
C LEU A 98 -16.16 -17.26 -9.50
N ASN A 99 -15.18 -17.38 -8.61
CA ASN A 99 -14.50 -18.64 -8.39
C ASN A 99 -15.44 -19.64 -7.68
N SER A 100 -15.35 -20.91 -8.01
CA SER A 100 -16.12 -21.98 -7.37
C SER A 100 -15.68 -22.25 -5.93
N ASN A 101 -14.39 -22.11 -5.64
CA ASN A 101 -13.81 -22.39 -4.33
C ASN A 101 -13.61 -21.12 -3.49
N ILE A 102 -14.69 -20.63 -2.87
CA ILE A 102 -14.69 -19.43 -2.05
C ILE A 102 -14.81 -19.80 -0.57
N ASP A 103 -13.88 -19.29 0.26
CA ASP A 103 -13.87 -19.55 1.69
C ASP A 103 -15.08 -18.92 2.41
N LYS A 104 -15.52 -19.58 3.48
CA LYS A 104 -16.68 -19.13 4.30
C LYS A 104 -16.46 -17.72 4.89
N GLU A 105 -15.23 -17.31 5.14
CA GLU A 105 -14.86 -15.99 5.69
C GLU A 105 -15.26 -14.82 4.76
N VAL A 106 -15.28 -15.05 3.44
CA VAL A 106 -15.66 -14.04 2.44
C VAL A 106 -17.11 -13.60 2.61
N LYS A 107 -18.00 -14.50 3.09
CA LYS A 107 -19.41 -14.20 3.37
C LYS A 107 -19.58 -13.08 4.41
N LYS A 108 -18.56 -12.82 5.25
CA LYS A 108 -18.54 -11.67 6.19
C LYS A 108 -18.35 -10.33 5.50
N LYS A 109 -17.98 -10.32 4.24
CA LYS A 109 -17.72 -9.10 3.47
C LYS A 109 -18.68 -8.90 2.31
N VAL A 110 -18.97 -9.96 1.58
CA VAL A 110 -19.82 -9.96 0.37
C VAL A 110 -20.81 -11.11 0.45
N LYS A 111 -22.02 -10.89 -0.04
CA LYS A 111 -22.98 -11.99 -0.26
C LYS A 111 -22.46 -12.85 -1.41
N VAL A 112 -22.29 -14.13 -1.17
CA VAL A 112 -21.84 -15.11 -2.14
C VAL A 112 -23.04 -15.98 -2.50
N PRO A 113 -23.34 -16.21 -3.79
CA PRO A 113 -24.40 -17.11 -4.23
C PRO A 113 -24.11 -18.54 -3.76
N LYS A 114 -25.13 -19.37 -3.68
CA LYS A 114 -24.99 -20.78 -3.32
C LYS A 114 -24.27 -21.56 -4.42
N GLU A 115 -24.59 -21.25 -5.68
CA GLU A 115 -24.04 -21.90 -6.86
C GLU A 115 -23.46 -20.88 -7.83
N VAL A 116 -22.35 -21.22 -8.45
CA VAL A 116 -21.71 -20.41 -9.49
C VAL A 116 -22.14 -20.97 -10.85
N LYS A 117 -22.98 -20.20 -11.58
CA LYS A 117 -23.55 -20.64 -12.85
C LYS A 117 -22.60 -20.51 -14.04
N LYS A 118 -21.69 -19.50 -14.04
CA LYS A 118 -20.80 -19.22 -15.16
C LYS A 118 -19.40 -19.75 -14.85
N LYS A 119 -18.80 -20.45 -15.81
CA LYS A 119 -17.42 -20.92 -15.74
C LYS A 119 -16.50 -20.02 -16.58
N ILE A 120 -15.21 -20.05 -16.28
CA ILE A 120 -14.20 -19.26 -17.03
C ILE A 120 -14.08 -19.76 -18.48
N ASP A 121 -14.35 -21.04 -18.71
CA ASP A 121 -14.30 -21.68 -20.02
C ASP A 121 -15.41 -21.20 -20.98
N ASP A 122 -16.48 -20.61 -20.45
CA ASP A 122 -17.60 -20.10 -21.22
C ASP A 122 -17.31 -18.77 -21.92
N VAL A 123 -16.14 -18.15 -21.68
CA VAL A 123 -15.78 -16.83 -22.23
C VAL A 123 -14.72 -16.95 -23.30
N SER A 124 -15.02 -16.48 -24.51
CA SER A 124 -14.05 -16.45 -25.60
C SER A 124 -13.05 -15.28 -25.47
N VAL A 125 -11.81 -15.51 -25.90
CA VAL A 125 -10.70 -14.53 -25.80
C VAL A 125 -10.99 -13.24 -26.58
N ASN A 126 -11.82 -13.31 -27.62
CA ASN A 126 -12.15 -12.19 -28.49
C ASN A 126 -13.18 -11.22 -27.88
N ASP A 127 -13.89 -11.61 -26.84
CA ASP A 127 -14.98 -10.84 -26.26
C ASP A 127 -14.51 -9.68 -25.37
N TYR A 128 -13.25 -9.65 -24.96
CA TYR A 128 -12.69 -8.67 -24.02
C TYR A 128 -11.29 -8.19 -24.41
N ASP A 129 -10.89 -7.03 -23.86
CA ASP A 129 -9.59 -6.41 -24.11
C ASP A 129 -8.59 -6.71 -22.99
N ASP A 130 -9.04 -6.73 -21.73
CA ASP A 130 -8.20 -6.94 -20.54
C ASP A 130 -8.94 -7.80 -19.51
N LEU A 131 -8.15 -8.51 -18.71
CA LEU A 131 -8.63 -9.37 -17.64
C LEU A 131 -7.98 -8.93 -16.33
N ARG A 132 -8.79 -8.83 -15.26
CA ARG A 132 -8.34 -8.54 -13.91
C ARG A 132 -8.97 -9.49 -12.92
N VAL A 133 -8.30 -9.69 -11.81
CA VAL A 133 -8.77 -10.56 -10.74
C VAL A 133 -9.09 -9.76 -9.48
N ILE A 134 -10.13 -10.17 -8.77
CA ILE A 134 -10.36 -9.70 -7.41
C ILE A 134 -9.72 -10.72 -6.47
N LEU A 135 -8.73 -10.25 -5.72
CA LEU A 135 -8.05 -11.03 -4.69
C LEU A 135 -8.67 -10.77 -3.33
N TYR A 136 -8.65 -11.79 -2.47
CA TYR A 136 -8.93 -11.64 -1.05
C TYR A 136 -7.83 -12.27 -0.21
N SER A 137 -7.52 -11.61 0.91
CA SER A 137 -6.46 -12.04 1.82
C SER A 137 -6.95 -13.09 2.82
N GLN A 138 -6.14 -14.12 3.07
CA GLN A 138 -6.36 -15.12 4.12
C GLN A 138 -6.00 -14.57 5.51
N VAL A 139 -6.50 -13.37 5.82
CA VAL A 139 -6.15 -12.62 7.03
C VAL A 139 -6.48 -13.35 8.33
N LYS A 140 -7.34 -14.35 8.32
CA LYS A 140 -7.63 -15.19 9.49
C LYS A 140 -6.38 -15.93 9.97
N LYS A 141 -5.48 -16.31 9.06
CA LYS A 141 -4.21 -16.98 9.40
C LYS A 141 -3.28 -16.09 10.24
N THR A 142 -3.33 -14.78 10.06
CA THR A 142 -2.55 -13.81 10.87
C THR A 142 -3.09 -13.62 12.27
N GLY A 143 -4.34 -13.97 12.53
CA GLY A 143 -5.01 -13.73 13.82
C GLY A 143 -5.45 -12.28 14.06
N ILE A 144 -5.18 -11.33 13.16
CA ILE A 144 -5.49 -9.90 13.37
C ILE A 144 -6.99 -9.63 13.28
N LYS A 145 -7.66 -10.22 12.32
CA LYS A 145 -9.10 -10.05 12.07
C LYS A 145 -9.68 -11.23 11.31
N LYS A 146 -11.02 -11.36 11.40
CA LYS A 146 -11.76 -12.45 10.74
C LYS A 146 -12.29 -12.09 9.35
N LYS A 147 -12.44 -10.77 9.04
CA LYS A 147 -13.02 -10.26 7.78
C LYS A 147 -11.89 -10.03 6.77
N PRO A 148 -11.90 -10.69 5.60
CA PRO A 148 -10.86 -10.54 4.58
C PRO A 148 -10.86 -9.14 3.95
N ASP A 149 -9.70 -8.70 3.49
CA ASP A 149 -9.60 -7.55 2.59
C ASP A 149 -9.62 -8.03 1.15
N MET A 150 -10.29 -7.24 0.30
CA MET A 150 -10.45 -7.55 -1.12
C MET A 150 -10.00 -6.37 -1.94
N ILE A 151 -9.33 -6.66 -3.04
CA ILE A 151 -8.87 -5.65 -4.00
C ILE A 151 -8.85 -6.24 -5.40
N GLU A 152 -9.11 -5.39 -6.37
CA GLU A 152 -8.92 -5.71 -7.79
C GLU A 152 -7.46 -5.53 -8.17
N VAL A 153 -6.90 -6.51 -8.87
CA VAL A 153 -5.51 -6.54 -9.32
C VAL A 153 -5.47 -6.96 -10.78
N ALA A 154 -4.66 -6.28 -11.59
CA ALA A 154 -4.38 -6.67 -12.95
C ALA A 154 -3.32 -7.77 -12.99
N LEU A 155 -3.32 -8.51 -14.10
CA LEU A 155 -2.32 -9.52 -14.43
C LEU A 155 -1.41 -8.99 -15.53
N SER A 156 -0.17 -9.45 -15.55
CA SER A 156 0.78 -9.29 -16.66
C SER A 156 0.62 -10.42 -17.67
N GLY A 157 1.12 -10.23 -18.88
CA GLY A 157 1.09 -11.21 -19.95
C GLY A 157 -0.02 -10.99 -20.99
N SER A 158 -0.09 -11.87 -21.96
CA SER A 158 -1.11 -11.91 -23.01
C SER A 158 -2.48 -12.32 -22.44
N LYS A 159 -3.54 -12.19 -23.23
CA LYS A 159 -4.90 -12.54 -22.79
C LYS A 159 -5.01 -14.04 -22.45
N GLU A 160 -4.42 -14.88 -23.27
CA GLU A 160 -4.42 -16.34 -23.09
C GLU A 160 -3.65 -16.76 -21.84
N GLU A 161 -2.45 -16.20 -21.66
CA GLU A 161 -1.64 -16.44 -20.48
C GLU A 161 -2.34 -16.02 -19.19
N LYS A 162 -3.04 -14.88 -19.19
CA LYS A 162 -3.86 -14.42 -18.05
C LYS A 162 -4.96 -15.40 -17.70
N ILE A 163 -5.66 -15.98 -18.70
CA ILE A 163 -6.70 -16.99 -18.45
C ILE A 163 -6.08 -18.26 -17.86
N ASN A 164 -4.98 -18.75 -18.45
CA ASN A 164 -4.29 -19.94 -17.97
C ASN A 164 -3.82 -19.75 -16.52
N PHE A 165 -3.22 -18.60 -16.21
CA PHE A 165 -2.84 -18.26 -14.83
C PHE A 165 -4.04 -18.31 -13.87
N VAL A 166 -5.20 -17.78 -14.28
CA VAL A 166 -6.39 -17.80 -13.42
C VAL A 166 -6.92 -19.22 -13.25
N LYS A 167 -6.94 -20.05 -14.30
CA LYS A 167 -7.37 -21.46 -14.23
C LYS A 167 -6.48 -22.27 -13.29
N GLU A 168 -5.16 -22.13 -13.41
CA GLU A 168 -4.18 -22.82 -12.56
C GLU A 168 -4.26 -22.42 -11.09
N ASN A 169 -4.53 -21.15 -10.83
CA ASN A 169 -4.55 -20.58 -9.48
C ASN A 169 -5.94 -20.41 -8.88
N ALA A 170 -7.00 -20.89 -9.55
CA ALA A 170 -8.37 -20.76 -9.09
C ALA A 170 -8.61 -21.36 -7.69
N SER A 171 -7.99 -22.50 -7.40
CA SER A 171 -8.14 -23.21 -6.11
C SER A 171 -6.93 -23.05 -5.20
N LYS A 172 -5.82 -22.47 -5.68
CA LYS A 172 -4.57 -22.37 -4.95
C LYS A 172 -4.51 -21.11 -4.08
N GLU A 173 -3.68 -21.17 -3.06
CA GLU A 173 -3.26 -20.02 -2.28
C GLU A 173 -1.97 -19.47 -2.86
N ILE A 174 -1.97 -18.20 -3.23
CA ILE A 174 -0.81 -17.52 -3.81
C ILE A 174 -0.02 -16.87 -2.67
N SER A 175 1.27 -17.16 -2.58
CA SER A 175 2.18 -16.58 -1.59
C SER A 175 2.82 -15.28 -2.09
N VAL A 176 3.39 -14.51 -1.16
CA VAL A 176 4.15 -13.30 -1.53
C VAL A 176 5.46 -13.65 -2.26
N LYS A 177 6.01 -14.84 -2.02
CA LYS A 177 7.22 -15.31 -2.70
C LYS A 177 6.99 -15.47 -4.20
N GLU A 178 5.83 -15.98 -4.61
CA GLU A 178 5.41 -16.06 -6.02
C GLU A 178 5.20 -14.67 -6.67
N PHE A 179 4.74 -13.69 -5.87
CA PHE A 179 4.64 -12.31 -6.33
C PHE A 179 6.01 -11.65 -6.49
N MET A 180 6.96 -11.94 -5.60
CA MET A 180 8.31 -11.37 -5.56
C MET A 180 9.31 -12.31 -6.25
N ASN A 181 9.28 -12.33 -7.57
CA ASN A 181 10.18 -13.12 -8.39
C ASN A 181 11.62 -12.60 -8.44
N ASP A 182 12.49 -13.29 -9.17
CA ASP A 182 13.92 -12.99 -9.30
C ASP A 182 14.20 -11.59 -9.87
N GLU A 183 13.36 -11.09 -10.78
CA GLU A 183 13.49 -9.73 -11.33
C GLU A 183 13.24 -8.66 -10.25
N PHE A 184 12.26 -8.90 -9.38
CA PHE A 184 12.03 -8.05 -8.22
C PHE A 184 13.22 -8.07 -7.26
N LEU A 185 13.80 -9.25 -6.99
CA LEU A 185 14.93 -9.38 -6.08
C LEU A 185 16.16 -8.62 -6.58
N LYS A 186 16.37 -8.51 -7.89
CA LYS A 186 17.46 -7.71 -8.50
C LYS A 186 17.34 -6.22 -8.18
N THR A 187 16.14 -5.66 -8.23
CA THR A 187 15.91 -4.23 -7.93
C THR A 187 15.63 -4.00 -6.43
N GLY A 188 14.93 -4.91 -5.80
CA GLY A 188 14.47 -4.85 -4.43
C GLY A 188 13.60 -3.62 -4.12
N LEU A 189 12.87 -3.10 -5.11
CA LEU A 189 12.05 -1.89 -4.97
C LEU A 189 10.57 -2.21 -5.09
N ILE A 190 9.76 -1.61 -4.21
CA ILE A 190 8.29 -1.70 -4.22
C ILE A 190 7.63 -0.36 -4.04
N ASP A 191 6.46 -0.20 -4.62
CA ASP A 191 5.54 0.91 -4.34
C ASP A 191 4.48 0.45 -3.34
N ILE A 192 4.35 1.18 -2.23
CA ILE A 192 3.46 0.83 -1.12
C ILE A 192 2.34 1.86 -1.02
N ARG A 193 1.11 1.41 -1.18
CA ARG A 193 -0.10 2.24 -1.05
C ARG A 193 -0.79 1.97 0.26
N GLY A 194 -1.08 3.03 1.01
CA GLY A 194 -1.74 2.90 2.30
C GLY A 194 -2.46 4.17 2.72
N VAL A 195 -3.24 4.07 3.78
CA VAL A 195 -3.93 5.19 4.41
C VAL A 195 -3.20 5.58 5.69
N THR A 196 -2.86 6.86 5.81
CA THR A 196 -2.13 7.39 6.97
C THR A 196 -2.96 7.31 8.26
N VAL A 197 -2.29 7.45 9.40
CA VAL A 197 -2.98 7.52 10.70
C VAL A 197 -3.92 8.71 10.74
N GLY A 198 -5.18 8.48 11.11
CA GLY A 198 -6.17 9.56 11.27
C GLY A 198 -5.90 10.39 12.52
N LYS A 199 -6.08 11.70 12.41
CA LYS A 199 -5.94 12.67 13.51
C LYS A 199 -7.19 13.53 13.68
N GLY A 200 -8.28 13.19 12.99
CA GLY A 200 -9.56 13.88 13.05
C GLY A 200 -9.48 15.33 12.57
N LEU A 201 -10.38 16.17 13.10
CA LEU A 201 -10.42 17.60 12.88
C LEU A 201 -9.25 18.28 13.59
N GLN A 202 -8.46 19.04 12.86
CA GLN A 202 -7.33 19.80 13.41
C GLN A 202 -7.38 21.24 12.94
N GLY A 203 -6.94 22.15 13.82
CA GLY A 203 -6.80 23.57 13.50
C GLY A 203 -5.70 23.83 12.45
N PRO A 204 -5.72 25.03 11.84
CA PRO A 204 -4.82 25.39 10.75
C PRO A 204 -3.35 25.33 11.15
N THR A 205 -3.00 25.68 12.37
CA THR A 205 -1.62 25.60 12.89
C THR A 205 -1.06 24.18 12.81
N LYS A 206 -1.77 23.16 13.32
CA LYS A 206 -1.35 21.76 13.24
C LYS A 206 -1.50 21.18 11.84
N ARG A 207 -2.51 21.61 11.10
CA ARG A 207 -2.82 21.05 9.78
C ARG A 207 -1.88 21.52 8.67
N PHE A 208 -1.39 22.76 8.76
CA PHE A 208 -0.56 23.42 7.75
C PHE A 208 0.79 23.92 8.27
N GLY A 209 1.06 23.81 9.57
CA GLY A 209 2.30 24.29 10.15
C GLY A 209 2.41 25.83 10.19
N LEU A 210 1.29 26.51 10.42
CA LEU A 210 1.29 27.96 10.50
C LEU A 210 2.03 28.43 11.75
N LYS A 211 2.77 29.55 11.63
CA LYS A 211 3.34 30.26 12.77
C LYS A 211 2.20 30.76 13.68
N LEU A 212 2.39 30.66 14.96
CA LEU A 212 1.50 31.26 15.94
C LEU A 212 1.52 32.79 15.80
N ARG A 213 0.37 33.41 16.00
CA ARG A 213 0.27 34.87 16.07
C ARG A 213 0.93 35.37 17.34
N SER A 214 1.15 36.69 17.44
CA SER A 214 1.70 37.29 18.64
C SER A 214 0.86 36.96 19.88
N HIS A 215 1.52 36.84 21.04
CA HIS A 215 0.86 36.63 22.32
C HIS A 215 -0.12 37.76 22.67
N LYS A 216 0.10 38.98 22.13
CA LYS A 216 -0.78 40.13 22.27
C LYS A 216 -2.02 40.10 21.32
N SER A 217 -2.23 39.01 20.56
CA SER A 217 -3.39 38.91 19.65
C SER A 217 -4.69 38.77 20.42
N GLU A 218 -5.63 39.72 20.29
CA GLU A 218 -6.94 39.73 20.98
C GLU A 218 -7.79 38.51 20.65
N LYS A 219 -7.83 38.11 19.37
CA LYS A 219 -8.71 37.04 18.87
C LYS A 219 -8.01 35.65 18.82
N GLY A 220 -7.08 35.41 19.74
CA GLY A 220 -6.37 34.17 19.87
C GLY A 220 -5.18 34.00 18.90
N VAL A 221 -4.28 33.07 19.24
CA VAL A 221 -2.97 32.90 18.58
C VAL A 221 -2.95 31.79 17.53
N ARG A 222 -3.93 30.87 17.51
CA ARG A 222 -3.96 29.68 16.66
C ARG A 222 -4.78 29.82 15.37
N GLY A 223 -5.28 31.01 15.05
CA GLY A 223 -6.04 31.26 13.85
C GLY A 223 -5.17 31.50 12.62
N PRO A 224 -5.75 31.37 11.39
CA PRO A 224 -5.03 31.60 10.15
C PRO A 224 -4.77 33.08 9.84
N GLY A 225 -5.38 34.00 10.59
CA GLY A 225 -5.36 35.43 10.32
C GLY A 225 -6.48 35.86 9.36
N SER A 226 -6.27 36.95 8.59
CA SER A 226 -7.22 37.43 7.60
C SER A 226 -7.45 36.39 6.50
N GLY A 227 -8.68 36.16 6.06
CA GLY A 227 -9.06 35.23 5.02
C GLY A 227 -8.86 35.76 3.59
N GLY A 228 -8.56 37.05 3.42
CA GLY A 228 -8.42 37.68 2.11
C GLY A 228 -9.00 39.10 2.11
N PRO A 229 -8.84 39.85 1.01
CA PRO A 229 -9.51 41.13 0.82
C PRO A 229 -11.02 40.91 0.62
N TRP A 230 -11.78 42.02 0.65
CA TRP A 230 -13.25 42.00 0.43
C TRP A 230 -13.62 41.42 -0.95
N HIS A 231 -12.84 41.72 -1.96
CA HIS A 231 -12.98 41.16 -3.31
C HIS A 231 -11.86 40.16 -3.61
N PRO A 232 -12.18 38.94 -4.11
CA PRO A 232 -13.51 38.37 -4.32
C PRO A 232 -14.20 38.11 -2.96
N ALA A 233 -15.51 38.29 -2.85
CA ALA A 233 -16.30 38.13 -1.63
C ALA A 233 -16.38 36.66 -1.13
N ARG A 234 -15.29 35.93 -1.21
CA ARG A 234 -15.16 34.53 -0.79
C ARG A 234 -13.75 34.23 -0.31
N VAL A 235 -13.61 33.24 0.56
CA VAL A 235 -12.32 32.68 0.95
C VAL A 235 -11.87 31.68 -0.10
N GLU A 236 -10.66 31.80 -0.58
CA GLU A 236 -10.09 30.83 -1.51
C GLU A 236 -9.99 29.44 -0.89
N TYR A 237 -10.23 28.39 -1.69
CA TYR A 237 -10.11 27.00 -1.24
C TYR A 237 -8.69 26.64 -0.76
N THR A 238 -7.70 27.41 -1.20
CA THR A 238 -6.28 27.23 -0.84
C THR A 238 -5.91 27.83 0.51
N GLN A 239 -6.81 28.61 1.13
CA GLN A 239 -6.61 29.17 2.46
C GLN A 239 -6.45 28.06 3.50
N PRO A 240 -5.41 28.14 4.37
CA PRO A 240 -5.20 27.14 5.39
C PRO A 240 -6.23 27.24 6.50
N MET A 241 -7.29 26.44 6.41
CA MET A 241 -8.39 26.35 7.35
C MET A 241 -8.31 25.08 8.20
N ALA A 242 -9.09 25.03 9.30
CA ALA A 242 -9.31 23.82 10.06
C ALA A 242 -9.98 22.72 9.19
N GLY A 243 -9.79 21.46 9.53
CA GLY A 243 -10.38 20.35 8.81
C GLY A 243 -9.69 19.02 9.08
N GLN A 244 -10.01 18.03 8.26
CA GLN A 244 -9.44 16.68 8.37
C GLN A 244 -7.92 16.70 8.26
N ARG A 245 -7.26 16.04 9.22
CA ARG A 245 -5.83 15.74 9.19
C ARG A 245 -5.61 14.24 9.35
N GLY A 246 -4.76 13.69 8.49
CA GLY A 246 -4.53 12.25 8.45
C GLY A 246 -5.72 11.48 7.87
N TYR A 247 -5.62 10.16 7.88
CA TYR A 247 -6.52 9.26 7.15
C TYR A 247 -6.56 9.58 5.66
N PHE A 248 -5.40 9.92 5.11
CA PHE A 248 -5.20 10.24 3.70
C PHE A 248 -4.59 9.06 2.96
N THR A 249 -5.06 8.83 1.73
CA THR A 249 -4.39 7.90 0.83
C THR A 249 -3.03 8.45 0.43
N ARG A 250 -1.98 7.65 0.58
CA ARG A 250 -0.60 8.00 0.22
C ARG A 250 0.09 6.81 -0.43
N VAL A 251 1.04 7.13 -1.30
CA VAL A 251 1.90 6.16 -1.94
C VAL A 251 3.33 6.46 -1.50
N ILE A 252 4.04 5.42 -1.06
CA ILE A 252 5.49 5.44 -0.87
C ILE A 252 6.07 4.77 -2.09
N THR A 253 6.74 5.53 -2.92
CA THR A 253 7.36 5.04 -4.14
C THR A 253 8.77 4.55 -3.87
N ASN A 254 9.17 3.48 -4.57
CA ASN A 254 10.52 2.95 -4.50
C ASN A 254 11.00 2.59 -3.08
N GLY A 255 10.14 1.98 -2.27
CA GLY A 255 10.53 1.44 -0.97
C GLY A 255 11.54 0.31 -1.14
N LYS A 256 12.73 0.40 -0.53
CA LYS A 256 13.76 -0.65 -0.63
C LYS A 256 13.43 -1.80 0.30
N VAL A 257 13.29 -2.99 -0.24
CA VAL A 257 13.16 -4.25 0.50
C VAL A 257 14.55 -4.73 0.89
N LEU A 258 14.69 -5.13 2.14
CA LEU A 258 15.95 -5.64 2.71
C LEU A 258 15.95 -7.16 2.77
N LYS A 259 14.83 -7.74 3.17
CA LYS A 259 14.67 -9.19 3.32
C LYS A 259 13.24 -9.61 3.04
N VAL A 260 13.09 -10.76 2.39
CA VAL A 260 11.84 -11.50 2.23
C VAL A 260 12.07 -12.87 2.87
N SER A 261 11.21 -13.27 3.81
CA SER A 261 11.34 -14.54 4.49
C SER A 261 9.98 -15.01 5.01
N SER A 262 9.91 -16.24 5.48
CA SER A 262 8.78 -16.78 6.25
C SER A 262 9.19 -16.99 7.70
N VAL A 263 8.20 -17.08 8.59
CA VAL A 263 8.45 -17.35 10.02
C VAL A 263 9.08 -18.73 10.20
N ASP A 264 8.75 -19.67 9.33
CA ASP A 264 9.31 -21.04 9.37
C ASP A 264 10.79 -21.08 9.01
N GLU A 265 11.27 -20.13 8.18
CA GLU A 265 12.68 -20.04 7.77
C GLU A 265 13.50 -19.16 8.74
N ASP A 266 12.90 -18.08 9.21
CA ASP A 266 13.57 -17.12 10.06
C ASP A 266 12.55 -16.45 10.99
N ASP A 267 12.49 -16.90 12.23
CA ASP A 267 11.56 -16.34 13.21
C ASP A 267 12.10 -15.05 13.82
N ILE A 268 11.45 -13.94 13.45
CA ILE A 268 11.74 -12.60 13.99
C ILE A 268 10.87 -12.20 15.18
N ASN A 269 10.01 -13.10 15.67
CA ASN A 269 9.16 -12.83 16.78
C ASN A 269 9.98 -12.76 18.09
N SER A 270 9.82 -11.68 18.84
CA SER A 270 10.25 -11.65 20.23
C SER A 270 9.26 -12.42 21.10
N GLY A 271 9.69 -12.96 22.24
CA GLY A 271 8.81 -13.72 23.13
C GLY A 271 7.52 -13.01 23.57
N LYS A 272 7.49 -11.67 23.51
CA LYS A 272 6.31 -10.83 23.79
C LYS A 272 5.52 -10.46 22.55
N GLY A 273 5.98 -10.82 21.35
CA GLY A 273 5.42 -10.36 20.07
C GLY A 273 5.57 -8.85 19.84
N PHE A 274 5.03 -8.37 18.73
CA PHE A 274 5.10 -6.96 18.35
C PHE A 274 3.97 -6.16 19.00
N LYS A 275 4.31 -4.97 19.53
CA LYS A 275 3.36 -4.08 20.19
C LYS A 275 2.15 -3.76 19.31
N LYS A 276 0.94 -3.99 19.82
CA LYS A 276 -0.35 -3.78 19.14
C LYS A 276 -0.62 -4.71 17.94
N TYR A 277 0.27 -5.62 17.63
CA TYR A 277 0.09 -6.57 16.53
C TYR A 277 -0.10 -8.00 17.05
N GLY A 278 0.84 -8.50 17.81
CA GLY A 278 0.98 -9.88 18.25
C GLY A 278 2.14 -10.57 17.57
N MET A 279 2.07 -11.89 17.43
CA MET A 279 3.06 -12.70 16.73
C MET A 279 2.79 -12.68 15.21
N ILE A 280 3.84 -12.66 14.43
CA ILE A 280 3.80 -12.89 12.99
C ILE A 280 3.70 -14.40 12.76
N LYS A 281 2.88 -14.81 11.80
CA LYS A 281 2.60 -16.25 11.54
C LYS A 281 2.81 -16.67 10.09
N ASN A 282 2.97 -15.71 9.19
CA ASN A 282 3.06 -15.95 7.76
C ASN A 282 4.36 -15.34 7.21
N ASP A 283 4.47 -15.32 5.89
CA ASP A 283 5.55 -14.64 5.20
C ASP A 283 5.62 -13.16 5.60
N TYR A 284 6.82 -12.62 5.66
CA TYR A 284 7.05 -11.22 5.98
C TYR A 284 8.13 -10.60 5.11
N ILE A 285 8.09 -9.28 5.01
CA ILE A 285 9.15 -8.48 4.42
C ILE A 285 9.60 -7.36 5.36
N LEU A 286 10.89 -7.08 5.26
CA LEU A 286 11.52 -5.93 5.91
C LEU A 286 11.73 -4.82 4.87
N VAL A 287 11.11 -3.68 5.08
CA VAL A 287 11.23 -2.51 4.20
C VAL A 287 12.00 -1.42 4.91
N HIS A 288 13.00 -0.86 4.24
CA HIS A 288 13.77 0.27 4.77
C HIS A 288 12.89 1.50 4.98
N GLY A 289 13.00 2.07 6.17
CA GLY A 289 12.26 3.28 6.55
C GLY A 289 10.83 3.04 7.04
N SER A 290 10.04 4.10 7.09
CA SER A 290 8.67 4.06 7.61
C SER A 290 7.63 3.85 6.51
N VAL A 291 6.58 3.11 6.83
CA VAL A 291 5.42 2.89 5.95
C VAL A 291 4.18 3.52 6.56
N THR A 292 3.30 4.06 5.70
CA THR A 292 2.07 4.74 6.10
C THR A 292 1.13 3.86 6.92
N GLY A 293 0.43 4.47 7.87
CA GLY A 293 -0.63 3.83 8.65
C GLY A 293 -0.18 3.23 9.99
N PRO A 294 -1.14 2.87 10.84
CA PRO A 294 -0.90 2.18 12.11
C PRO A 294 -0.65 0.68 11.89
N SER A 295 -0.21 -0.02 12.92
CA SER A 295 -0.18 -1.49 12.96
C SER A 295 -1.55 -2.08 12.62
N LYS A 296 -1.56 -3.26 12.00
CA LYS A 296 -2.76 -3.98 11.50
C LYS A 296 -3.43 -3.34 10.27
N ARG A 297 -2.92 -2.20 9.75
CA ARG A 297 -3.48 -1.54 8.55
C ARG A 297 -3.14 -2.38 7.33
N PRO A 298 -4.15 -2.71 6.48
CA PRO A 298 -3.87 -3.32 5.17
C PRO A 298 -3.17 -2.30 4.27
N LEU A 299 -2.22 -2.78 3.53
CA LEU A 299 -1.41 -2.05 2.56
C LEU A 299 -1.50 -2.77 1.22
N PHE A 300 -1.40 -2.01 0.15
CA PHE A 300 -1.36 -2.55 -1.19
C PHE A 300 0.01 -2.33 -1.81
N PHE A 301 0.59 -3.38 -2.33
CA PHE A 301 1.94 -3.45 -2.88
C PHE A 301 1.88 -3.64 -4.37
N THR A 302 2.71 -2.94 -5.10
CA THR A 302 2.92 -3.12 -6.54
C THR A 302 4.39 -2.99 -6.86
N MET A 303 4.80 -3.51 -8.01
CA MET A 303 6.10 -3.16 -8.57
C MET A 303 6.19 -1.63 -8.77
N PRO A 304 7.38 -1.04 -8.72
CA PRO A 304 7.52 0.39 -8.94
C PRO A 304 7.13 0.76 -10.37
N ALA A 305 6.27 1.77 -10.51
CA ALA A 305 5.91 2.29 -11.83
C ALA A 305 7.12 2.93 -12.54
N ARG A 306 8.06 3.45 -11.76
CA ARG A 306 9.34 4.01 -12.23
C ARG A 306 10.43 3.70 -11.21
N SER A 307 11.35 2.81 -11.56
CA SER A 307 12.46 2.45 -10.68
C SER A 307 13.45 3.60 -10.53
N SER A 308 13.76 3.95 -9.29
CA SER A 308 14.73 4.99 -8.97
C SER A 308 16.16 4.43 -8.99
N LYS A 309 17.01 4.94 -9.87
CA LYS A 309 18.43 4.55 -9.96
C LYS A 309 19.16 4.72 -8.61
N ASN A 310 18.86 5.76 -7.85
CA ASN A 310 19.47 6.01 -6.55
C ASN A 310 19.03 5.01 -5.48
N GLN A 311 17.77 4.56 -5.50
CA GLN A 311 17.28 3.56 -4.56
C GLN A 311 17.77 2.16 -4.92
N THR A 312 17.88 1.84 -6.20
CA THR A 312 18.44 0.56 -6.67
C THR A 312 19.90 0.39 -6.21
N LYS A 313 20.69 1.46 -6.24
CA LYS A 313 22.09 1.45 -5.77
C LYS A 313 22.25 1.25 -4.26
N LYS A 314 21.17 1.36 -3.46
CA LYS A 314 21.22 1.05 -2.03
C LYS A 314 21.32 -0.47 -1.85
N ASN A 315 22.51 -0.92 -1.60
CA ASN A 315 22.81 -2.31 -1.29
C ASN A 315 23.15 -2.44 0.19
N PHE A 316 22.22 -3.07 0.92
CA PHE A 316 22.34 -3.36 2.35
C PHE A 316 22.20 -4.86 2.55
N GLU A 317 23.17 -5.46 3.20
CA GLU A 317 23.12 -6.85 3.63
C GLU A 317 22.48 -6.89 5.03
N PHE A 318 21.35 -7.57 5.16
CA PHE A 318 20.66 -7.72 6.44
C PHE A 318 21.46 -8.67 7.35
N ILE A 319 21.67 -8.27 8.61
CA ILE A 319 22.35 -9.09 9.63
C ILE A 319 21.31 -9.59 10.62
N GLU A 320 20.69 -8.67 11.38
CA GLU A 320 19.72 -9.04 12.43
C GLU A 320 18.73 -7.90 12.70
N LEU A 321 17.61 -8.24 13.34
CA LEU A 321 16.60 -7.29 13.83
C LEU A 321 16.88 -6.98 15.30
N ARG A 322 16.66 -5.68 15.67
CA ARG A 322 16.83 -5.20 17.03
C ARG A 322 15.52 -4.68 17.61
#